data_ea0d6d9e3fc4a40a2546370a0e50ae6f
#
_entry.id   ea0d6d9e3fc4a40a2546370a0e50ae6f
#
_cell.length_a   1.000
_cell.length_b   1.000
_cell.length_c   1.000
_cell.angle_alpha   90.00
_cell.angle_beta   90.00
_cell.angle_gamma   90.00
#
_symmetry.space_group_name_H-M   'P 1'
#
loop_
_entity.id
_entity.type
_entity.pdbx_description
1 polymer ?
#
loop_
_entity_poly.entity_id
_entity_poly.type
_entity_poly.pdbx_seq_one_letter_code
_entity_poly.pdbx_strand_id
1 'polypeptide(L)'
;MAYTDKLRVVYGDYTLGVHGEGFDYIFSYAQGGLESIVKNGYEWLYRCPKPTFWRALTDNDRGSKFHIKSGSWLSADMFIDCKGIQVVMDGEEQKPYAPDNNSFGGDIFADEIIVKYTYETISNPSTTVLVTYTVDASGKIRVDVHYNGVKGLPELPVFGMRFIMPTLADKYIYKGLSGETYPDRKIGAEKGIYEVTDLSLTPYLVPQECGMRMDTEWLEISRHTSLDNSRTDHSPQTLRIEKMDREFAFSCLPYTASEIENALHHEELPPARRTVLCVYGAVRGVGGIDSWGTDVADEYHVSAEEDIRYSFTIC
;
A
#
# COMPACT_ATOMS: atom_id res chain seq x y z
N MET A 1 -9.69 -14.34 28.03
CA MET A 1 -11.04 -13.79 27.75
C MET A 1 -11.61 -14.61 26.64
N ALA A 2 -12.85 -15.07 26.74
CA ALA A 2 -13.51 -15.70 25.60
C ALA A 2 -13.80 -14.58 24.58
N TYR A 3 -13.23 -14.64 23.41
CA TYR A 3 -13.62 -13.78 22.31
C TYR A 3 -15.04 -14.17 21.93
N THR A 4 -15.91 -13.17 21.87
CA THR A 4 -17.26 -13.31 21.32
C THR A 4 -17.11 -13.23 19.80
N ASP A 5 -18.14 -13.64 19.04
CA ASP A 5 -18.18 -13.45 17.58
C ASP A 5 -18.23 -11.96 17.15
N LYS A 6 -17.66 -11.07 17.97
CA LYS A 6 -17.67 -9.62 17.81
C LYS A 6 -16.28 -9.02 17.99
N LEU A 7 -16.07 -7.87 17.37
CA LEU A 7 -14.90 -7.03 17.60
C LEU A 7 -14.97 -6.40 18.99
N ARG A 8 -13.88 -6.44 19.74
CA ARG A 8 -13.69 -5.61 20.93
C ARG A 8 -13.04 -4.29 20.52
N VAL A 9 -13.67 -3.18 20.87
CA VAL A 9 -13.23 -1.83 20.49
C VAL A 9 -12.67 -1.12 21.72
N VAL A 10 -11.47 -0.54 21.56
CA VAL A 10 -10.81 0.23 22.62
C VAL A 10 -10.50 1.62 22.10
N TYR A 11 -11.14 2.62 22.71
CA TYR A 11 -10.87 4.03 22.39
C TYR A 11 -9.73 4.56 23.26
N GLY A 12 -8.71 5.13 22.61
CA GLY A 12 -7.65 5.90 23.25
C GLY A 12 -7.67 7.35 22.77
N ASP A 13 -6.88 8.22 23.39
CA ASP A 13 -6.77 9.63 23.00
C ASP A 13 -6.15 9.79 21.60
N TYR A 14 -5.24 8.89 21.23
CA TYR A 14 -4.48 8.94 19.98
C TYR A 14 -4.77 7.78 19.02
N THR A 15 -5.42 6.73 19.51
CA THR A 15 -5.60 5.49 18.74
C THR A 15 -6.96 4.87 18.99
N LEU A 16 -7.42 4.10 18.00
CA LEU A 16 -8.53 3.17 18.11
C LEU A 16 -7.96 1.75 17.98
N GLY A 17 -8.14 0.95 19.02
CA GLY A 17 -7.83 -0.49 19.00
C GLY A 17 -9.05 -1.29 18.56
N VAL A 18 -8.85 -2.23 17.66
CA VAL A 18 -9.86 -3.19 17.19
C VAL A 18 -9.29 -4.59 17.34
N HIS A 19 -9.90 -5.40 18.21
CA HIS A 19 -9.36 -6.68 18.65
C HIS A 19 -10.35 -7.81 18.39
N GLY A 20 -9.84 -8.97 18.03
CA GLY A 20 -10.62 -10.19 17.85
C GLY A 20 -9.79 -11.45 18.08
N GLU A 21 -10.33 -12.60 17.72
CA GLU A 21 -9.61 -13.85 17.86
C GLU A 21 -8.44 -13.91 16.86
N GLY A 22 -7.20 -13.95 17.40
CA GLY A 22 -5.99 -14.05 16.61
C GLY A 22 -5.56 -12.77 15.89
N PHE A 23 -6.18 -11.62 16.18
CA PHE A 23 -5.76 -10.35 15.60
C PHE A 23 -5.93 -9.17 16.54
N ASP A 24 -5.05 -8.17 16.39
CA ASP A 24 -5.10 -6.88 17.05
C ASP A 24 -4.70 -5.80 16.05
N TYR A 25 -5.57 -4.81 15.84
CA TYR A 25 -5.35 -3.70 14.93
C TYR A 25 -5.38 -2.38 15.66
N ILE A 26 -4.49 -1.46 15.27
CA ILE A 26 -4.45 -0.11 15.83
C ILE A 26 -4.58 0.90 14.70
N PHE A 27 -5.57 1.76 14.80
CA PHE A 27 -5.76 2.93 13.94
C PHE A 27 -5.28 4.17 14.67
N SER A 28 -4.37 4.91 14.07
CA SER A 28 -3.79 6.12 14.67
C SER A 28 -4.52 7.36 14.22
N TYR A 29 -4.93 8.19 15.17
CA TYR A 29 -5.49 9.50 14.88
C TYR A 29 -4.37 10.51 14.58
N ALA A 30 -3.26 10.42 15.31
CA ALA A 30 -2.13 11.34 15.16
C ALA A 30 -1.36 11.12 13.86
N GLN A 31 -1.13 9.84 13.47
CA GLN A 31 -0.43 9.50 12.22
C GLN A 31 -1.36 9.47 11.00
N GLY A 32 -2.68 9.49 11.26
CA GLY A 32 -3.70 9.39 10.22
C GLY A 32 -3.54 8.12 9.38
N GLY A 33 -3.82 6.96 9.96
CA GLY A 33 -3.73 5.69 9.23
C GLY A 33 -3.77 4.46 10.14
N LEU A 34 -3.80 3.29 9.52
CA LEU A 34 -3.69 1.99 10.19
C LEU A 34 -2.24 1.82 10.64
N GLU A 35 -1.99 1.84 11.95
CA GLU A 35 -0.64 1.87 12.51
C GLU A 35 -0.07 0.47 12.75
N SER A 36 -0.94 -0.49 13.11
CA SER A 36 -0.54 -1.86 13.45
C SER A 36 -1.52 -2.87 12.90
N ILE A 37 -0.99 -3.92 12.31
CA ILE A 37 -1.69 -5.15 11.93
C ILE A 37 -0.97 -6.30 12.60
N VAL A 38 -1.46 -6.73 13.75
CA VAL A 38 -0.97 -7.94 14.41
C VAL A 38 -1.90 -9.09 14.09
N LYS A 39 -1.37 -10.17 13.51
CA LYS A 39 -2.09 -11.42 13.27
C LYS A 39 -1.31 -12.57 13.90
N ASN A 40 -1.97 -13.37 14.74
CA ASN A 40 -1.36 -14.46 15.50
C ASN A 40 -0.10 -14.02 16.28
N GLY A 41 -0.15 -12.81 16.85
CA GLY A 41 0.97 -12.21 17.57
C GLY A 41 2.12 -11.76 16.69
N TYR A 42 1.94 -11.61 15.37
CA TYR A 42 2.96 -11.21 14.42
C TYR A 42 2.63 -9.85 13.79
N GLU A 43 3.47 -8.83 14.02
CA GLU A 43 3.30 -7.48 13.48
C GLU A 43 3.67 -7.42 11.98
N TRP A 44 2.77 -6.86 11.19
CA TRP A 44 2.93 -6.73 9.75
C TRP A 44 3.30 -5.32 9.28
N LEU A 45 3.13 -4.31 10.11
CA LEU A 45 3.42 -2.94 9.74
C LEU A 45 4.62 -2.38 10.52
N TYR A 46 5.46 -1.65 9.82
CA TYR A 46 6.51 -0.83 10.41
C TYR A 46 6.10 0.65 10.50
N ARG A 47 5.21 1.07 9.62
CA ARG A 47 4.65 2.42 9.55
C ARG A 47 3.22 2.35 9.03
N CYS A 48 2.43 3.38 9.32
CA CYS A 48 1.11 3.53 8.70
C CYS A 48 1.22 3.48 7.18
N PRO A 49 0.43 2.65 6.50
CA PRO A 49 0.33 2.68 5.05
C PRO A 49 -0.11 4.06 4.57
N LYS A 50 0.45 4.49 3.45
CA LYS A 50 0.13 5.79 2.85
C LYS A 50 -0.24 5.61 1.38
N PRO A 51 -1.13 6.46 0.83
CA PRO A 51 -1.25 6.60 -0.60
C PRO A 51 0.12 6.90 -1.22
N THR A 52 0.44 6.28 -2.35
CA THR A 52 1.69 6.51 -3.08
C THR A 52 1.40 6.89 -4.51
N PHE A 53 2.18 7.83 -5.05
CA PHE A 53 1.96 8.46 -6.36
C PHE A 53 3.18 8.36 -7.26
N TRP A 54 4.29 7.82 -6.74
CA TRP A 54 5.58 7.78 -7.44
C TRP A 54 6.14 6.37 -7.52
N ARG A 55 6.70 6.03 -8.67
CA ARG A 55 7.63 4.93 -8.89
C ARG A 55 8.98 5.47 -9.31
N ALA A 56 10.06 4.72 -9.12
CA ALA A 56 11.37 5.13 -9.62
C ALA A 56 11.32 5.29 -11.15
N LEU A 57 12.06 6.25 -11.65
CA LEU A 57 12.12 6.52 -13.09
C LEU A 57 12.91 5.44 -13.81
N THR A 58 12.38 5.02 -14.95
CA THR A 58 13.17 4.25 -15.93
C THR A 58 14.03 5.17 -16.79
N ASP A 59 15.01 4.60 -17.51
CA ASP A 59 15.76 5.34 -18.51
C ASP A 59 14.86 5.93 -19.61
N ASN A 60 13.78 5.23 -19.94
CA ASN A 60 12.77 5.71 -20.90
C ASN A 60 12.01 6.94 -20.36
N ASP A 61 11.65 6.94 -19.07
CA ASP A 61 11.00 8.09 -18.43
C ASP A 61 11.94 9.33 -18.45
N ARG A 62 13.23 9.11 -18.22
CA ARG A 62 14.25 10.19 -18.32
C ARG A 62 14.38 10.69 -19.74
N GLY A 63 14.40 9.78 -20.73
CA GLY A 63 14.44 10.09 -22.15
C GLY A 63 13.25 10.92 -22.62
N SER A 64 12.03 10.54 -22.24
CA SER A 64 10.80 11.28 -22.57
C SER A 64 10.57 12.53 -21.71
N LYS A 65 11.48 12.80 -20.75
CA LYS A 65 11.38 13.90 -19.78
C LYS A 65 10.14 13.84 -18.89
N PHE A 66 9.65 12.64 -18.63
CA PHE A 66 8.48 12.41 -17.77
C PHE A 66 8.65 13.03 -16.38
N HIS A 67 9.85 12.92 -15.79
CA HIS A 67 10.17 13.51 -14.49
C HIS A 67 10.01 15.04 -14.43
N ILE A 68 10.14 15.74 -15.57
CA ILE A 68 9.91 17.19 -15.64
C ILE A 68 8.40 17.47 -15.68
N LYS A 69 7.66 16.66 -16.44
CA LYS A 69 6.20 16.81 -16.60
C LYS A 69 5.45 16.48 -15.30
N SER A 70 5.87 15.43 -14.60
CA SER A 70 5.14 14.82 -13.48
C SER A 70 5.86 14.90 -12.14
N GLY A 71 6.93 15.67 -12.05
CA GLY A 71 7.79 15.79 -10.85
C GLY A 71 7.09 16.28 -9.59
N SER A 72 5.91 16.90 -9.70
CA SER A 72 5.09 17.29 -8.54
C SER A 72 4.60 16.09 -7.71
N TRP A 73 4.64 14.89 -8.27
CA TRP A 73 4.29 13.66 -7.55
C TRP A 73 5.46 13.04 -6.78
N LEU A 74 6.69 13.47 -7.09
CA LEU A 74 7.86 13.02 -6.34
C LEU A 74 7.73 13.46 -4.88
N SER A 75 7.78 12.50 -3.97
CA SER A 75 7.61 12.72 -2.53
C SER A 75 6.23 13.28 -2.10
N ALA A 76 5.22 13.29 -2.96
CA ALA A 76 3.88 13.74 -2.60
C ALA A 76 3.29 12.93 -1.43
N ASP A 77 3.64 11.65 -1.32
CA ASP A 77 3.26 10.77 -0.23
C ASP A 77 4.02 11.05 1.10
N MET A 78 5.21 11.63 1.01
CA MET A 78 6.02 11.99 2.18
C MET A 78 5.39 13.13 2.99
N PHE A 79 4.81 14.09 2.30
CA PHE A 79 4.22 15.30 2.86
C PHE A 79 2.69 15.31 2.80
N ILE A 80 2.08 14.16 2.52
CA ILE A 80 0.62 14.04 2.51
C ILE A 80 0.07 14.27 3.93
N ASP A 81 -0.98 15.06 4.04
CA ASP A 81 -1.56 15.46 5.31
C ASP A 81 -2.93 14.81 5.51
N CYS A 82 -3.17 14.27 6.71
CA CYS A 82 -4.48 13.73 7.07
C CYS A 82 -5.39 14.86 7.56
N LYS A 83 -6.34 15.27 6.74
CA LYS A 83 -7.28 16.37 7.02
C LYS A 83 -8.56 15.94 7.70
N GLY A 84 -8.91 14.68 7.64
CA GLY A 84 -10.16 14.19 8.22
C GLY A 84 -10.09 12.74 8.64
N ILE A 85 -10.75 12.46 9.77
CA ILE A 85 -10.90 11.11 10.32
C ILE A 85 -12.37 10.92 10.66
N GLN A 86 -12.93 9.78 10.26
CA GLN A 86 -14.29 9.37 10.60
C GLN A 86 -14.27 7.92 11.07
N VAL A 87 -14.93 7.66 12.19
CA VAL A 87 -15.13 6.30 12.72
C VAL A 87 -16.62 5.99 12.68
N VAL A 88 -16.97 4.84 12.13
CA VAL A 88 -18.35 4.31 12.09
C VAL A 88 -18.33 2.93 12.75
N MET A 89 -19.24 2.70 13.67
CA MET A 89 -19.42 1.44 14.39
C MET A 89 -20.85 0.94 14.17
N ASP A 90 -20.99 -0.23 13.59
CA ASP A 90 -22.30 -0.86 13.29
C ASP A 90 -23.26 0.09 12.54
N GLY A 91 -22.71 0.86 11.57
CA GLY A 91 -23.46 1.82 10.77
C GLY A 91 -23.66 3.21 11.41
N GLU A 92 -23.28 3.41 12.67
CA GLU A 92 -23.43 4.67 13.38
C GLU A 92 -22.09 5.43 13.46
N GLU A 93 -22.07 6.69 12.98
CA GLU A 93 -20.89 7.55 13.07
C GLU A 93 -20.62 7.97 14.52
N GLN A 94 -19.41 7.72 15.00
CA GLN A 94 -18.98 8.10 16.34
C GLN A 94 -18.58 9.57 16.38
N LYS A 95 -19.23 10.36 17.28
CA LYS A 95 -18.98 11.79 17.47
C LYS A 95 -18.90 12.14 18.96
N PRO A 96 -17.74 12.53 19.48
CA PRO A 96 -16.44 12.57 18.79
C PRO A 96 -15.94 11.15 18.43
N TYR A 97 -15.09 11.05 17.43
CA TYR A 97 -14.48 9.76 17.03
C TYR A 97 -13.47 9.26 18.07
N ALA A 98 -13.01 10.10 18.96
CA ALA A 98 -12.21 9.77 20.12
C ALA A 98 -12.85 10.36 21.38
N PRO A 99 -12.94 9.63 22.50
CA PRO A 99 -13.44 10.16 23.77
C PRO A 99 -12.40 11.09 24.40
N ASP A 100 -12.88 12.07 25.15
CA ASP A 100 -12.02 12.91 25.96
C ASP A 100 -11.42 12.14 27.14
N ASN A 101 -10.18 12.49 27.51
CA ASN A 101 -9.48 11.96 28.67
C ASN A 101 -9.30 10.44 28.72
N ASN A 102 -9.22 9.79 27.56
CA ASN A 102 -9.00 8.35 27.48
C ASN A 102 -9.87 7.56 28.48
N SER A 103 -11.14 7.94 28.59
CA SER A 103 -12.04 7.34 29.55
C SER A 103 -12.49 5.96 29.05
N PHE A 104 -12.27 4.94 29.89
CA PHE A 104 -12.74 3.59 29.63
C PHE A 104 -14.10 3.39 30.31
N GLY A 105 -15.14 3.28 29.48
CA GLY A 105 -16.53 3.10 29.93
C GLY A 105 -16.98 1.64 30.06
N GLY A 106 -16.08 0.67 29.93
CA GLY A 106 -16.38 -0.76 29.90
C GLY A 106 -15.96 -1.42 28.59
N ASP A 107 -16.31 -2.68 28.41
CA ASP A 107 -16.07 -3.40 27.16
C ASP A 107 -17.07 -2.94 26.08
N ILE A 108 -16.57 -2.46 24.96
CA ILE A 108 -17.35 -2.06 23.78
C ILE A 108 -17.14 -3.13 22.71
N PHE A 109 -18.24 -3.61 22.15
CA PHE A 109 -18.23 -4.62 21.11
C PHE A 109 -19.01 -4.15 19.89
N ALA A 110 -18.53 -4.52 18.69
CA ALA A 110 -19.14 -4.21 17.41
C ALA A 110 -19.11 -5.42 16.48
N ASP A 111 -20.01 -5.45 15.51
CA ASP A 111 -19.97 -6.42 14.41
C ASP A 111 -19.05 -5.93 13.29
N GLU A 112 -19.00 -4.59 13.10
CA GLU A 112 -18.18 -3.94 12.07
C GLU A 112 -17.65 -2.59 12.57
N ILE A 113 -16.39 -2.31 12.23
CA ILE A 113 -15.76 -0.99 12.41
C ILE A 113 -15.28 -0.47 11.05
N ILE A 114 -15.64 0.77 10.74
CA ILE A 114 -15.16 1.48 9.56
C ILE A 114 -14.37 2.71 10.03
N VAL A 115 -13.12 2.82 9.57
CA VAL A 115 -12.27 4.00 9.81
C VAL A 115 -11.91 4.62 8.46
N LYS A 116 -12.22 5.91 8.30
CA LYS A 116 -11.97 6.66 7.06
C LYS A 116 -10.97 7.76 7.33
N TYR A 117 -9.97 7.84 6.47
CA TYR A 117 -8.96 8.89 6.46
C TYR A 117 -9.05 9.68 5.17
N THR A 118 -9.16 10.99 5.27
CA THR A 118 -9.09 11.90 4.13
C THR A 118 -7.71 12.56 4.13
N TYR A 119 -6.94 12.27 3.11
CA TYR A 119 -5.62 12.86 2.91
C TYR A 119 -5.68 13.96 1.86
N GLU A 120 -4.89 15.01 2.05
CA GLU A 120 -4.67 16.07 1.08
C GLU A 120 -3.22 16.05 0.61
N THR A 121 -3.02 16.13 -0.70
CA THR A 121 -1.68 16.16 -1.31
C THR A 121 -1.13 17.57 -1.30
N ILE A 122 0.21 17.69 -1.37
CA ILE A 122 0.92 18.96 -1.53
C ILE A 122 1.03 19.40 -2.99
N SER A 123 0.46 18.66 -3.94
CA SER A 123 0.45 19.02 -5.36
C SER A 123 -0.26 20.36 -5.59
N ASN A 124 0.01 21.00 -6.72
CA ASN A 124 -0.67 22.23 -7.12
C ASN A 124 -1.26 22.07 -8.54
N PRO A 125 -2.60 22.06 -8.66
CA PRO A 125 -3.61 22.12 -7.58
C PRO A 125 -3.50 20.93 -6.61
N SER A 126 -3.98 21.09 -5.36
CA SER A 126 -4.06 19.98 -4.41
C SER A 126 -5.21 19.04 -4.78
N THR A 127 -5.09 17.79 -4.39
CA THR A 127 -6.16 16.81 -4.48
C THR A 127 -6.28 16.01 -3.20
N THR A 128 -7.34 15.22 -3.08
CA THR A 128 -7.60 14.41 -1.91
C THR A 128 -7.66 12.92 -2.24
N VAL A 129 -7.25 12.12 -1.26
CA VAL A 129 -7.41 10.66 -1.27
C VAL A 129 -8.21 10.23 -0.05
N LEU A 130 -9.30 9.51 -0.27
CA LEU A 130 -10.06 8.87 0.79
C LEU A 130 -9.63 7.41 0.88
N VAL A 131 -9.17 6.99 2.06
CA VAL A 131 -8.87 5.59 2.37
C VAL A 131 -9.83 5.13 3.45
N THR A 132 -10.60 4.10 3.16
CA THR A 132 -11.56 3.50 4.09
C THR A 132 -11.10 2.09 4.44
N TYR A 133 -10.97 1.84 5.73
CA TYR A 133 -10.71 0.51 6.28
C TYR A 133 -12.00 0.01 6.92
N THR A 134 -12.50 -1.15 6.49
CA THR A 134 -13.63 -1.84 7.12
C THR A 134 -13.13 -3.13 7.73
N VAL A 135 -13.34 -3.31 9.01
CA VAL A 135 -12.95 -4.51 9.77
C VAL A 135 -14.20 -5.21 10.26
N ASP A 136 -14.32 -6.50 9.97
CA ASP A 136 -15.36 -7.38 10.49
C ASP A 136 -14.82 -8.33 11.58
N ALA A 137 -15.72 -9.04 12.23
CA ALA A 137 -15.38 -9.96 13.32
C ALA A 137 -14.46 -11.13 12.93
N SER A 138 -14.31 -11.42 11.62
CA SER A 138 -13.34 -12.41 11.12
C SER A 138 -11.90 -11.90 11.10
N GLY A 139 -11.68 -10.61 11.37
CA GLY A 139 -10.38 -9.95 11.28
C GLY A 139 -9.94 -9.66 9.83
N LYS A 140 -10.85 -9.77 8.86
CA LYS A 140 -10.60 -9.32 7.50
C LYS A 140 -10.68 -7.79 7.45
N ILE A 141 -9.71 -7.16 6.79
CA ILE A 141 -9.69 -5.73 6.56
C ILE A 141 -9.98 -5.49 5.08
N ARG A 142 -11.12 -4.90 4.76
CA ARG A 142 -11.37 -4.33 3.44
C ARG A 142 -10.77 -2.93 3.37
N VAL A 143 -10.05 -2.64 2.29
CA VAL A 143 -9.44 -1.34 2.02
C VAL A 143 -10.04 -0.80 0.73
N ASP A 144 -10.77 0.30 0.84
CA ASP A 144 -11.30 1.05 -0.31
C ASP A 144 -10.50 2.34 -0.47
N VAL A 145 -9.99 2.59 -1.66
CA VAL A 145 -9.15 3.76 -1.96
C VAL A 145 -9.78 4.56 -3.09
N HIS A 146 -9.96 5.85 -2.85
CA HIS A 146 -10.52 6.77 -3.81
C HIS A 146 -9.64 8.03 -3.93
N TYR A 147 -8.99 8.18 -5.07
CA TYR A 147 -8.30 9.40 -5.49
C TYR A 147 -9.29 10.29 -6.23
N ASN A 148 -9.38 11.54 -5.85
CA ASN A 148 -10.22 12.53 -6.53
C ASN A 148 -9.42 13.22 -7.63
N GLY A 149 -9.86 13.07 -8.88
CA GLY A 149 -9.24 13.72 -10.02
C GLY A 149 -9.41 15.25 -9.97
N VAL A 150 -8.35 15.98 -10.29
CA VAL A 150 -8.40 17.46 -10.33
C VAL A 150 -7.77 17.98 -11.60
N LYS A 151 -8.52 18.82 -12.33
CA LYS A 151 -8.08 19.43 -13.59
C LYS A 151 -6.80 20.25 -13.40
N GLY A 152 -5.83 20.05 -14.28
CA GLY A 152 -4.54 20.75 -14.28
C GLY A 152 -3.45 20.01 -13.55
N LEU A 153 -3.75 18.87 -12.93
CA LEU A 153 -2.71 17.98 -12.38
C LEU A 153 -1.98 17.23 -13.50
N PRO A 154 -0.65 17.09 -13.42
CA PRO A 154 0.09 16.29 -14.37
C PRO A 154 -0.21 14.80 -14.19
N GLU A 155 -0.02 14.02 -15.25
CA GLU A 155 -0.25 12.57 -15.21
C GLU A 155 0.52 11.86 -14.08
N LEU A 156 -0.07 10.77 -13.58
CA LEU A 156 0.50 9.96 -12.51
C LEU A 156 1.43 8.87 -13.08
N PRO A 157 2.61 8.63 -12.49
CA PRO A 157 3.40 7.43 -12.79
C PRO A 157 2.72 6.16 -12.25
N VAL A 158 2.16 6.24 -11.05
CA VAL A 158 1.37 5.19 -10.40
C VAL A 158 0.39 5.82 -9.42
N PHE A 159 -0.64 5.07 -9.04
CA PHE A 159 -1.45 5.36 -7.87
C PHE A 159 -1.74 4.08 -7.10
N GLY A 160 -1.44 4.08 -5.79
CA GLY A 160 -1.63 2.90 -4.95
C GLY A 160 -1.50 3.18 -3.46
N MET A 161 -1.47 2.09 -2.68
CA MET A 161 -1.16 2.10 -1.24
C MET A 161 0.18 1.42 -0.99
N ARG A 162 1.04 2.07 -0.21
CA ARG A 162 2.35 1.53 0.19
C ARG A 162 2.32 1.06 1.64
N PHE A 163 2.73 -0.20 1.83
CA PHE A 163 2.90 -0.87 3.12
C PHE A 163 4.39 -1.14 3.33
N ILE A 164 4.91 -0.81 4.50
CA ILE A 164 6.29 -1.13 4.88
C ILE A 164 6.22 -2.15 6.01
N MET A 165 6.78 -3.34 5.77
CA MET A 165 6.84 -4.41 6.76
C MET A 165 8.11 -4.31 7.61
N PRO A 166 8.09 -4.80 8.86
CA PRO A 166 9.22 -4.65 9.79
C PRO A 166 10.52 -5.35 9.34
N THR A 167 10.42 -6.45 8.59
CA THR A 167 11.54 -7.27 8.14
C THR A 167 11.36 -7.68 6.68
N LEU A 168 12.40 -8.27 6.10
CA LEU A 168 12.33 -8.81 4.74
C LEU A 168 11.38 -10.02 4.70
N ALA A 169 10.63 -10.10 3.59
CA ALA A 169 9.90 -11.29 3.23
C ALA A 169 10.87 -12.37 2.73
N ASP A 170 10.55 -13.61 3.06
CA ASP A 170 11.29 -14.78 2.55
C ASP A 170 10.91 -15.08 1.12
N LYS A 171 9.62 -14.88 0.82
CA LYS A 171 9.02 -15.11 -0.48
C LYS A 171 7.64 -14.47 -0.57
N TYR A 172 7.13 -14.43 -1.79
CA TYR A 172 5.70 -14.24 -2.02
C TYR A 172 5.20 -15.18 -3.11
N ILE A 173 3.91 -15.54 -2.99
CA ILE A 173 3.19 -16.33 -3.99
C ILE A 173 2.03 -15.46 -4.46
N TYR A 174 1.76 -15.42 -5.76
CA TYR A 174 0.66 -14.64 -6.31
C TYR A 174 -0.03 -15.36 -7.47
N LYS A 175 -1.29 -15.01 -7.68
CA LYS A 175 -2.03 -15.39 -8.89
C LYS A 175 -2.22 -14.15 -9.75
N GLY A 176 -1.57 -14.12 -10.90
CA GLY A 176 -1.56 -12.99 -11.82
C GLY A 176 -0.78 -13.31 -13.08
N LEU A 177 -0.25 -12.29 -13.76
CA LEU A 177 0.60 -12.47 -14.94
C LEU A 177 2.01 -12.92 -14.55
N SER A 178 2.60 -13.79 -15.37
CA SER A 178 3.96 -14.29 -15.17
C SER A 178 5.01 -13.19 -15.30
N GLY A 179 6.05 -13.27 -14.47
CA GLY A 179 7.20 -12.39 -14.55
C GLY A 179 6.91 -10.93 -14.18
N GLU A 180 7.83 -10.06 -14.50
CA GLU A 180 7.71 -8.61 -14.36
C GLU A 180 6.89 -8.06 -15.53
N THR A 181 5.83 -7.34 -15.25
CA THR A 181 4.89 -6.85 -16.25
C THR A 181 4.46 -5.41 -15.97
N TYR A 182 4.22 -4.65 -17.05
CA TYR A 182 3.66 -3.29 -17.02
C TYR A 182 2.54 -3.20 -18.05
N PRO A 183 1.69 -2.17 -18.01
CA PRO A 183 0.57 -2.05 -18.95
C PRO A 183 0.97 -2.21 -20.41
N ASP A 184 2.12 -1.67 -20.80
CA ASP A 184 2.70 -1.73 -22.14
C ASP A 184 3.77 -2.83 -22.31
N ARG A 185 4.00 -3.66 -21.29
CA ARG A 185 5.01 -4.75 -21.27
C ARG A 185 4.44 -6.02 -20.65
N LYS A 186 3.39 -6.55 -21.25
CA LYS A 186 2.74 -7.80 -20.81
C LYS A 186 2.50 -8.82 -21.93
N ILE A 187 2.99 -8.54 -23.13
CA ILE A 187 2.87 -9.47 -24.27
C ILE A 187 3.68 -10.73 -23.97
N GLY A 188 3.03 -11.89 -24.09
CA GLY A 188 3.63 -13.19 -23.77
C GLY A 188 3.60 -13.59 -22.30
N ALA A 189 3.10 -12.73 -21.41
CA ALA A 189 2.86 -13.11 -20.03
C ALA A 189 1.61 -13.98 -19.92
N GLU A 190 1.69 -15.04 -19.10
CA GLU A 190 0.61 -16.00 -18.90
C GLU A 190 0.01 -15.85 -17.51
N LYS A 191 -1.30 -16.00 -17.39
CA LYS A 191 -1.99 -16.02 -16.10
C LYS A 191 -1.76 -17.33 -15.39
N GLY A 192 -1.28 -17.28 -14.15
CA GLY A 192 -0.94 -18.47 -13.36
C GLY A 192 -0.70 -18.14 -11.89
N ILE A 193 -0.22 -19.16 -11.15
CA ILE A 193 0.26 -19.02 -9.77
C ILE A 193 1.77 -19.12 -9.81
N TYR A 194 2.44 -18.11 -9.24
CA TYR A 194 3.89 -17.97 -9.29
C TYR A 194 4.44 -17.74 -7.90
N GLU A 195 5.57 -18.37 -7.58
CA GLU A 195 6.35 -18.15 -6.37
C GLU A 195 7.61 -17.35 -6.72
N VAL A 196 7.91 -16.34 -5.89
CA VAL A 196 9.11 -15.52 -5.99
C VAL A 196 9.83 -15.56 -4.65
N THR A 197 11.05 -16.09 -4.66
CA THR A 197 11.93 -16.25 -3.48
C THR A 197 13.08 -15.27 -3.45
N ASP A 198 13.32 -14.56 -4.53
CA ASP A 198 14.32 -13.50 -4.63
C ASP A 198 13.61 -12.15 -4.86
N LEU A 199 13.65 -11.29 -3.84
CA LEU A 199 13.07 -9.96 -3.87
C LEU A 199 14.10 -8.89 -4.29
N SER A 200 15.27 -9.27 -4.79
CA SER A 200 16.26 -8.32 -5.27
C SER A 200 15.74 -7.50 -6.45
N LEU A 201 16.31 -6.32 -6.63
CA LEU A 201 16.02 -5.49 -7.80
C LEU A 201 16.50 -6.18 -9.07
N THR A 202 15.78 -6.01 -10.16
CA THR A 202 16.25 -6.35 -11.48
C THR A 202 17.60 -5.65 -11.75
N PRO A 203 18.63 -6.37 -12.20
CA PRO A 203 20.01 -5.85 -12.24
C PRO A 203 20.24 -4.89 -13.41
N TYR A 204 19.53 -3.77 -13.43
CA TYR A 204 19.87 -2.65 -14.33
C TYR A 204 21.15 -1.96 -13.87
N LEU A 205 21.89 -1.34 -14.79
CA LEU A 205 23.13 -0.63 -14.48
C LEU A 205 22.91 0.48 -13.44
N VAL A 206 21.84 1.23 -13.62
CA VAL A 206 21.35 2.22 -12.65
C VAL A 206 20.06 1.67 -12.03
N PRO A 207 19.93 1.66 -10.69
CA PRO A 207 18.68 1.27 -10.05
C PRO A 207 17.52 2.07 -10.62
N GLN A 208 16.45 1.38 -11.01
CA GLN A 208 15.26 1.99 -11.59
C GLN A 208 14.03 1.16 -11.28
N GLU A 209 12.85 1.60 -11.72
CA GLU A 209 11.60 0.87 -11.54
C GLU A 209 11.71 -0.56 -12.03
N CYS A 210 11.28 -1.49 -11.20
CA CYS A 210 11.21 -2.92 -11.50
C CYS A 210 10.23 -3.65 -10.57
N GLY A 211 10.02 -4.92 -10.80
CA GLY A 211 9.30 -5.81 -9.89
C GLY A 211 7.78 -5.71 -9.95
N MET A 212 7.19 -4.96 -10.88
CA MET A 212 5.75 -4.86 -11.04
C MET A 212 5.12 -6.19 -11.48
N ARG A 213 3.97 -6.53 -10.89
CA ARG A 213 3.14 -7.68 -11.23
C ARG A 213 1.73 -7.20 -11.54
N MET A 214 1.28 -7.42 -12.77
CA MET A 214 -0.03 -6.97 -13.25
C MET A 214 -1.10 -8.06 -13.12
N ASP A 215 -2.35 -7.62 -13.21
CA ASP A 215 -3.55 -8.46 -13.29
C ASP A 215 -3.59 -9.52 -12.17
N THR A 216 -3.29 -9.07 -10.93
CA THR A 216 -3.18 -9.92 -9.74
C THR A 216 -4.54 -10.09 -9.07
N GLU A 217 -4.90 -11.36 -8.81
CA GLU A 217 -6.12 -11.72 -8.08
C GLU A 217 -5.86 -11.81 -6.58
N TRP A 218 -4.73 -12.38 -6.19
CA TRP A 218 -4.30 -12.47 -4.79
C TRP A 218 -2.78 -12.58 -4.69
N LEU A 219 -2.28 -12.20 -3.53
CA LEU A 219 -0.87 -12.21 -3.14
C LEU A 219 -0.75 -12.73 -1.71
N GLU A 220 0.17 -13.65 -1.46
CA GLU A 220 0.59 -14.12 -0.14
C GLU A 220 2.06 -13.79 0.09
N ILE A 221 2.36 -13.08 1.18
CA ILE A 221 3.72 -12.71 1.55
C ILE A 221 4.08 -13.47 2.81
N SER A 222 5.21 -14.18 2.81
CA SER A 222 5.68 -14.97 3.94
C SER A 222 6.92 -14.35 4.56
N ARG A 223 6.95 -14.29 5.91
CA ARG A 223 8.10 -13.86 6.71
C ARG A 223 8.25 -14.76 7.92
N HIS A 224 9.49 -15.06 8.33
CA HIS A 224 9.79 -15.79 9.57
C HIS A 224 10.51 -14.93 10.62
N THR A 225 11.00 -13.75 10.23
CA THR A 225 11.72 -12.83 11.11
C THR A 225 10.81 -11.77 11.70
N SER A 226 11.03 -11.43 12.95
CA SER A 226 10.31 -10.42 13.73
C SER A 226 11.30 -9.47 14.38
N LEU A 227 10.86 -8.24 14.68
CA LEU A 227 11.60 -7.30 15.54
C LEU A 227 11.31 -7.54 17.04
N ASP A 228 10.41 -8.46 17.36
CA ASP A 228 10.11 -8.85 18.73
C ASP A 228 11.12 -9.89 19.22
N ASN A 229 12.04 -9.44 20.08
CA ASN A 229 13.08 -10.28 20.65
C ASN A 229 12.55 -11.31 21.67
N SER A 230 11.32 -11.19 22.12
CA SER A 230 10.67 -12.16 23.03
C SER A 230 10.08 -13.36 22.28
N ARG A 231 9.93 -13.25 20.96
CA ARG A 231 9.34 -14.31 20.16
C ARG A 231 10.29 -15.50 20.01
N THR A 232 9.80 -16.65 20.39
CA THR A 232 10.53 -17.94 20.29
C THR A 232 10.08 -18.79 19.10
N ASP A 233 8.89 -18.52 18.55
CA ASP A 233 8.40 -19.18 17.34
C ASP A 233 8.89 -18.43 16.10
N HIS A 234 9.71 -19.09 15.29
CA HIS A 234 10.25 -18.60 14.03
C HIS A 234 9.60 -19.29 12.82
N SER A 235 8.43 -19.91 13.00
CA SER A 235 7.69 -20.45 11.86
C SER A 235 7.27 -19.32 10.92
N PRO A 236 7.30 -19.56 9.58
CA PRO A 236 6.85 -18.57 8.63
C PRO A 236 5.39 -18.18 8.87
N GLN A 237 5.14 -16.89 8.89
CA GLN A 237 3.80 -16.30 8.94
C GLN A 237 3.46 -15.73 7.58
N THR A 238 2.19 -15.76 7.20
CA THR A 238 1.73 -15.33 5.89
C THR A 238 0.64 -14.28 6.03
N LEU A 239 0.76 -13.20 5.26
CA LEU A 239 -0.27 -12.20 5.06
C LEU A 239 -0.80 -12.32 3.64
N ARG A 240 -2.12 -12.41 3.50
CA ARG A 240 -2.78 -12.52 2.21
C ARG A 240 -3.50 -11.23 1.85
N ILE A 241 -3.36 -10.83 0.57
CA ILE A 241 -4.07 -9.71 -0.02
C ILE A 241 -4.87 -10.26 -1.20
N GLU A 242 -6.15 -9.91 -1.27
CA GLU A 242 -7.05 -10.39 -2.31
C GLU A 242 -7.76 -9.22 -3.00
N LYS A 243 -7.99 -9.36 -4.30
CA LYS A 243 -8.83 -8.43 -5.04
C LYS A 243 -10.27 -8.46 -4.51
N MET A 244 -10.93 -7.33 -4.63
CA MET A 244 -12.39 -7.26 -4.49
C MET A 244 -13.03 -7.39 -5.89
N ASP A 245 -13.39 -6.29 -6.50
CA ASP A 245 -14.15 -6.29 -7.76
C ASP A 245 -13.25 -6.49 -8.98
N ARG A 246 -12.02 -5.98 -8.93
CA ARG A 246 -11.06 -6.04 -10.04
C ARG A 246 -9.67 -6.45 -9.58
N GLU A 247 -8.88 -6.94 -10.51
CA GLU A 247 -7.47 -7.24 -10.31
C GLU A 247 -6.70 -5.96 -9.99
N PHE A 248 -5.64 -6.11 -9.21
CA PHE A 248 -4.72 -5.01 -8.88
C PHE A 248 -3.34 -5.29 -9.45
N ALA A 249 -2.50 -4.28 -9.50
CA ALA A 249 -1.07 -4.46 -9.69
C ALA A 249 -0.35 -4.33 -8.34
N PHE A 250 0.81 -4.96 -8.21
CA PHE A 250 1.65 -4.80 -7.02
C PHE A 250 3.13 -4.85 -7.34
N SER A 251 3.94 -4.28 -6.44
CA SER A 251 5.37 -4.54 -6.32
C SER A 251 5.71 -4.93 -4.89
N CYS A 252 6.66 -5.84 -4.72
CA CYS A 252 7.11 -6.32 -3.41
C CYS A 252 8.64 -6.35 -3.43
N LEU A 253 9.26 -5.27 -2.96
CA LEU A 253 10.69 -5.00 -3.08
C LEU A 253 11.28 -4.68 -1.70
N PRO A 254 12.62 -4.74 -1.53
CA PRO A 254 13.28 -4.35 -0.27
C PRO A 254 13.48 -2.84 -0.13
N TYR A 255 13.08 -2.04 -1.12
CA TYR A 255 13.32 -0.60 -1.19
C TYR A 255 12.05 0.17 -1.57
N THR A 256 11.96 1.39 -1.09
CA THR A 256 10.96 2.36 -1.57
C THR A 256 11.37 2.94 -2.92
N ALA A 257 10.41 3.49 -3.65
CA ALA A 257 10.68 4.20 -4.91
C ALA A 257 11.69 5.33 -4.72
N SER A 258 11.67 6.03 -3.58
CA SER A 258 12.62 7.11 -3.28
C SER A 258 14.05 6.60 -3.04
N GLU A 259 14.22 5.45 -2.40
CA GLU A 259 15.55 4.84 -2.23
C GLU A 259 16.13 4.41 -3.58
N ILE A 260 15.31 3.83 -4.45
CA ILE A 260 15.73 3.44 -5.80
C ILE A 260 16.03 4.68 -6.66
N GLU A 261 15.18 5.71 -6.63
CA GLU A 261 15.35 6.95 -7.40
C GLU A 261 16.64 7.71 -7.06
N ASN A 262 17.06 7.68 -5.79
CA ASN A 262 18.24 8.40 -5.32
C ASN A 262 19.56 7.66 -5.58
N ALA A 263 19.54 6.38 -5.91
CA ALA A 263 20.74 5.59 -6.18
C ALA A 263 21.15 5.71 -7.65
N LEU A 264 22.38 6.10 -7.90
CA LEU A 264 23.00 6.09 -9.23
C LEU A 264 23.75 4.78 -9.50
N HIS A 265 24.07 4.04 -8.44
CA HIS A 265 24.73 2.74 -8.49
C HIS A 265 24.12 1.79 -7.45
N HIS A 266 24.19 0.49 -7.66
CA HIS A 266 23.63 -0.50 -6.75
C HIS A 266 24.23 -0.46 -5.33
N GLU A 267 25.51 -0.14 -5.21
CA GLU A 267 26.20 0.01 -3.92
C GLU A 267 25.77 1.23 -3.10
N GLU A 268 25.06 2.16 -3.68
CA GLU A 268 24.48 3.32 -2.98
C GLU A 268 23.13 2.99 -2.31
N LEU A 269 22.52 1.87 -2.68
CA LEU A 269 21.31 1.41 -2.01
C LEU A 269 21.61 1.04 -0.56
N PRO A 270 20.73 1.40 0.39
CA PRO A 270 20.92 1.01 1.77
C PRO A 270 20.86 -0.53 1.91
N PRO A 271 21.43 -1.11 2.98
CA PRO A 271 21.23 -2.53 3.25
C PRO A 271 19.74 -2.88 3.30
N ALA A 272 19.32 -3.91 2.55
CA ALA A 272 17.95 -4.39 2.54
C ALA A 272 17.54 -4.87 3.95
N ARG A 273 16.50 -4.28 4.52
CA ARG A 273 16.07 -4.56 5.90
C ARG A 273 14.58 -4.76 6.03
N ARG A 274 13.78 -4.33 5.06
CA ARG A 274 12.33 -4.29 5.11
C ARG A 274 11.73 -4.76 3.81
N THR A 275 10.49 -5.12 3.85
CA THR A 275 9.69 -5.35 2.65
C THR A 275 8.80 -4.15 2.41
N VAL A 276 8.88 -3.61 1.22
CA VAL A 276 8.01 -2.54 0.74
C VAL A 276 7.04 -3.16 -0.25
N LEU A 277 5.80 -3.29 0.18
CA LEU A 277 4.69 -3.74 -0.65
C LEU A 277 3.92 -2.51 -1.12
N CYS A 278 3.72 -2.39 -2.42
CA CYS A 278 2.78 -1.44 -2.98
C CYS A 278 1.66 -2.19 -3.70
N VAL A 279 0.41 -1.83 -3.41
CA VAL A 279 -0.80 -2.34 -4.07
C VAL A 279 -1.39 -1.20 -4.88
N TYR A 280 -1.42 -1.35 -6.21
CA TYR A 280 -1.74 -0.27 -7.13
C TYR A 280 -3.11 -0.43 -7.76
N GLY A 281 -3.85 0.68 -7.82
CA GLY A 281 -5.08 0.82 -8.59
C GLY A 281 -4.84 1.31 -10.01
N ALA A 282 -3.71 2.01 -10.26
CA ALA A 282 -3.31 2.49 -11.57
C ALA A 282 -1.79 2.50 -11.73
N VAL A 283 -1.32 2.13 -12.91
CA VAL A 283 0.10 2.06 -13.29
C VAL A 283 0.26 2.60 -14.69
N ARG A 284 1.17 3.53 -14.89
CA ARG A 284 1.57 4.05 -16.20
C ARG A 284 2.52 3.07 -16.88
N GLY A 285 2.48 3.01 -18.20
CA GLY A 285 3.46 2.29 -19.01
C GLY A 285 4.89 2.75 -18.75
N VAL A 286 5.87 1.95 -19.14
CA VAL A 286 7.31 2.21 -18.95
C VAL A 286 8.04 2.60 -20.24
N GLY A 287 7.36 2.63 -21.38
CA GLY A 287 7.90 3.11 -22.65
C GLY A 287 8.95 2.18 -23.27
N GLY A 288 9.94 2.76 -23.94
CA GLY A 288 10.96 2.00 -24.67
C GLY A 288 10.50 1.55 -26.06
N ILE A 289 9.65 2.34 -26.71
CA ILE A 289 9.23 2.11 -28.10
C ILE A 289 10.42 2.28 -29.04
N ASP A 290 11.27 3.27 -28.73
CA ASP A 290 12.51 3.56 -29.46
C ASP A 290 13.63 4.01 -28.49
N SER A 291 14.80 4.30 -29.04
CA SER A 291 15.98 4.80 -28.30
C SER A 291 16.06 6.34 -28.25
N TRP A 292 15.03 7.05 -28.68
CA TRP A 292 15.05 8.51 -28.85
C TRP A 292 14.24 9.24 -27.79
N GLY A 293 13.63 8.51 -26.84
CA GLY A 293 12.82 9.10 -25.76
C GLY A 293 11.37 9.35 -26.16
N THR A 294 10.85 8.57 -27.10
CA THR A 294 9.39 8.57 -27.37
C THR A 294 8.64 8.14 -26.13
N ASP A 295 7.59 8.90 -25.80
CA ASP A 295 6.73 8.62 -24.66
C ASP A 295 5.92 7.32 -24.85
N VAL A 296 5.27 6.83 -23.81
CA VAL A 296 4.34 5.70 -23.91
C VAL A 296 3.17 6.05 -24.84
N ALA A 297 2.52 5.06 -25.42
CA ALA A 297 1.32 5.28 -26.19
C ALA A 297 0.18 5.83 -25.29
N ASP A 298 -0.73 6.59 -25.88
CA ASP A 298 -1.79 7.35 -25.17
C ASP A 298 -2.60 6.48 -24.19
N GLU A 299 -2.85 5.24 -24.54
CA GLU A 299 -3.62 4.27 -23.75
C GLU A 299 -2.93 3.83 -22.45
N TYR A 300 -1.62 4.09 -22.31
CA TYR A 300 -0.82 3.72 -21.14
C TYR A 300 -0.50 4.89 -20.21
N HIS A 301 -1.05 6.07 -20.49
CA HIS A 301 -0.99 7.21 -19.58
C HIS A 301 -2.00 7.03 -18.43
N VAL A 302 -1.71 7.60 -17.28
CA VAL A 302 -2.63 7.63 -16.13
C VAL A 302 -3.01 9.09 -15.86
N SER A 303 -4.24 9.44 -16.21
CA SER A 303 -4.77 10.79 -15.95
C SER A 303 -4.90 11.04 -14.46
N ALA A 304 -4.37 12.16 -13.96
CA ALA A 304 -4.60 12.65 -12.62
C ALA A 304 -5.84 13.58 -12.54
N GLU A 305 -6.46 13.87 -13.67
CA GLU A 305 -7.69 14.68 -13.73
C GLU A 305 -8.96 13.84 -13.54
N GLU A 306 -8.82 12.51 -13.51
CA GLU A 306 -9.92 11.58 -13.35
C GLU A 306 -9.84 10.84 -12.02
N ASP A 307 -11.00 10.49 -11.47
CA ASP A 307 -11.09 9.68 -10.25
C ASP A 307 -10.51 8.28 -10.46
N ILE A 308 -9.70 7.83 -9.50
CA ILE A 308 -9.22 6.45 -9.47
C ILE A 308 -9.78 5.77 -8.22
N ARG A 309 -10.47 4.65 -8.42
CA ARG A 309 -11.07 3.86 -7.34
C ARG A 309 -10.64 2.41 -7.47
N TYR A 310 -10.22 1.82 -6.37
CA TYR A 310 -9.96 0.39 -6.29
C TYR A 310 -10.08 -0.09 -4.85
N SER A 311 -10.24 -1.39 -4.69
CA SER A 311 -10.38 -2.01 -3.38
C SER A 311 -9.71 -3.38 -3.34
N PHE A 312 -9.27 -3.76 -2.16
CA PHE A 312 -8.69 -5.06 -1.86
C PHE A 312 -8.95 -5.43 -0.41
N THR A 313 -8.71 -6.69 -0.06
CA THR A 313 -8.79 -7.16 1.33
C THR A 313 -7.44 -7.64 1.83
N ILE A 314 -7.21 -7.46 3.13
CA ILE A 314 -6.09 -8.02 3.89
C ILE A 314 -6.68 -9.12 4.79
N CYS A 315 -6.21 -10.37 4.57
CA CYS A 315 -6.72 -11.57 5.26
C CYS A 315 -5.68 -12.17 6.21
#